data_ae31e4883e548f361244be4b37db2fc2
#
_entry.id   ae31e4883e548f361244be4b37db2fc2
#
_cell.length_a   1.000
_cell.length_b   1.000
_cell.length_c   1.000
_cell.angle_alpha   90.00
_cell.angle_beta   90.00
_cell.angle_gamma   90.00
#
_symmetry.space_group_name_H-M   'P 1'
#
loop_
_entity.id
_entity.type
_entity.pdbx_description
1 polymer ?
#
loop_
_entity_poly.entity_id
_entity_poly.type
_entity_poly.pdbx_seq_one_letter_code
_entity_poly.pdbx_strand_id
1 'polypeptide(L)'
;VAAEGNVSFEVTAPFGIIEKVEVPYWVQCTEMPAEDGLNSVFEFWIGKNLSDTKAGRECVVEFTVKDSGRSIALPAITQDFVPAGGIVTGPGFKMFAEAWNAGEDISYWTTENEGGVLVNVLSDINMSEVETWTPIGTAARPFDGVFRGNGWLVKAWKGDASLFGHVGAGATVQDIIVDEDCSMSFSGSVTSESWFGVIAGVSYGVIENCENRAAVAVENLDASAETGFGGI
;
A
#
# COMPACT_ATOMS: atom_id res chain seq x y z
N VAL A 1 20.86 3.07 -0.92
CA VAL A 1 20.89 2.01 0.11
C VAL A 1 19.68 1.11 -0.12
N ALA A 2 19.90 -0.18 -0.44
CA ALA A 2 18.81 -1.12 -0.77
C ALA A 2 18.04 -1.61 0.48
N ALA A 3 18.65 -1.56 1.65
CA ALA A 3 18.07 -2.01 2.91
C ALA A 3 18.23 -0.91 3.97
N GLU A 4 17.94 -1.22 5.20
CA GLU A 4 18.31 -0.37 6.33
C GLU A 4 19.85 -0.29 6.44
N GLY A 5 20.38 0.81 6.96
CA GLY A 5 21.81 0.97 7.13
C GLY A 5 22.21 2.35 7.63
N ASN A 6 23.49 2.46 7.95
CA ASN A 6 24.09 3.72 8.38
C ASN A 6 24.85 4.37 7.22
N VAL A 7 24.72 5.70 7.14
CA VAL A 7 25.51 6.55 6.27
C VAL A 7 26.10 7.64 7.14
N SER A 8 27.41 7.88 7.03
CA SER A 8 28.10 8.91 7.79
C SER A 8 28.64 10.00 6.88
N PHE A 9 28.50 11.24 7.31
CA PHE A 9 29.10 12.40 6.65
C PHE A 9 29.92 13.16 7.67
N GLU A 10 31.17 13.41 7.36
CA GLU A 10 32.01 14.32 8.12
C GLU A 10 31.77 15.76 7.63
N VAL A 11 31.41 16.63 8.54
CA VAL A 11 31.19 18.05 8.28
C VAL A 11 32.32 18.82 8.95
N THR A 12 33.10 19.56 8.15
CA THR A 12 34.16 20.43 8.67
C THR A 12 33.54 21.67 9.29
N ALA A 13 32.97 21.52 10.46
CA ALA A 13 32.40 22.57 11.28
C ALA A 13 32.60 22.20 12.75
N PRO A 14 32.83 23.19 13.65
CA PRO A 14 32.94 22.93 15.07
C PRO A 14 31.73 22.18 15.61
N PHE A 15 31.97 21.20 16.48
CA PHE A 15 30.92 20.45 17.13
C PHE A 15 29.90 21.36 17.84
N GLY A 16 28.61 21.08 17.64
CA GLY A 16 27.53 21.85 18.26
C GLY A 16 27.22 23.20 17.60
N ILE A 17 27.81 23.51 16.44
CA ILE A 17 27.47 24.72 15.67
C ILE A 17 26.22 24.56 14.80
N ILE A 18 25.82 23.31 14.56
CA ILE A 18 24.60 23.01 13.81
C ILE A 18 23.41 23.11 14.77
N GLU A 19 22.47 23.98 14.45
CA GLU A 19 21.30 24.24 15.29
C GLU A 19 20.14 23.30 14.97
N LYS A 20 19.95 22.99 13.69
CA LYS A 20 18.82 22.18 13.23
C LYS A 20 19.21 21.31 12.07
N VAL A 21 18.81 20.04 12.13
CA VAL A 21 18.87 19.09 11.03
C VAL A 21 17.45 18.64 10.73
N GLU A 22 16.97 18.91 9.54
CA GLU A 22 15.66 18.42 9.12
C GLU A 22 15.85 17.11 8.36
N VAL A 23 15.18 16.07 8.85
CA VAL A 23 15.18 14.74 8.22
C VAL A 23 13.76 14.18 8.17
N PRO A 24 13.41 13.39 7.15
CA PRO A 24 12.14 12.68 7.13
C PRO A 24 12.08 11.61 8.22
N TYR A 25 10.87 11.18 8.58
CA TYR A 25 10.61 10.22 9.67
C TYR A 25 11.38 8.89 9.57
N TRP A 26 11.79 8.51 8.38
CA TRP A 26 12.52 7.27 8.10
C TRP A 26 14.05 7.42 8.18
N VAL A 27 14.52 8.61 8.50
CA VAL A 27 15.94 8.92 8.73
C VAL A 27 16.10 9.40 10.17
N GLN A 28 17.05 8.84 10.88
CA GLN A 28 17.49 9.36 12.18
C GLN A 28 18.86 9.97 12.00
N CYS A 29 19.09 11.13 12.59
CA CYS A 29 20.36 11.84 12.51
C CYS A 29 20.93 12.03 13.91
N THR A 30 22.21 11.71 14.08
CA THR A 30 22.95 11.95 15.32
C THR A 30 24.24 12.71 15.00
N GLU A 31 24.47 13.82 15.70
CA GLU A 31 25.74 14.55 15.66
C GLU A 31 26.69 13.98 16.72
N MET A 32 27.92 13.72 16.32
CA MET A 32 29.01 13.30 17.20
C MET A 32 30.24 14.14 16.95
N PRO A 33 31.13 14.33 17.97
CA PRO A 33 32.43 14.91 17.71
C PRO A 33 33.28 13.97 16.85
N ALA A 34 34.01 14.52 15.87
CA ALA A 34 35.01 13.78 15.12
C ALA A 34 36.17 13.33 16.02
N GLU A 35 37.06 12.46 15.51
CA GLU A 35 38.23 11.96 16.25
C GLU A 35 39.16 13.10 16.71
N ASP A 36 39.19 14.20 15.97
CA ASP A 36 39.96 15.41 16.35
C ASP A 36 39.31 16.20 17.51
N GLY A 37 38.08 15.87 17.90
CA GLY A 37 37.32 16.54 18.96
C GLY A 37 36.90 17.97 18.64
N LEU A 38 37.14 18.44 17.42
CA LEU A 38 36.88 19.81 16.99
C LEU A 38 35.74 19.93 15.97
N ASN A 39 35.65 18.93 15.11
CA ASN A 39 34.65 18.88 14.03
C ASN A 39 33.46 17.99 14.39
N SER A 40 32.40 18.08 13.59
CA SER A 40 31.19 17.24 13.71
C SER A 40 31.21 16.10 12.70
N VAL A 41 30.78 14.93 13.16
CA VAL A 41 30.38 13.79 12.31
C VAL A 41 28.89 13.60 12.49
N PHE A 42 28.17 13.53 11.39
CA PHE A 42 26.74 13.22 11.36
C PHE A 42 26.54 11.78 10.90
N GLU A 43 25.96 10.99 11.76
CA GLU A 43 25.52 9.63 11.43
C GLU A 43 24.02 9.63 11.14
N PHE A 44 23.66 9.03 10.01
CA PHE A 44 22.27 8.83 9.61
C PHE A 44 21.97 7.36 9.62
N TRP A 45 21.02 6.96 10.45
CA TRP A 45 20.40 5.66 10.36
C TRP A 45 19.19 5.74 9.44
N ILE A 46 19.15 4.86 8.44
CA ILE A 46 18.10 4.84 7.41
C ILE A 46 17.29 3.57 7.60
N GLY A 47 16.02 3.72 7.97
CA GLY A 47 15.08 2.62 8.15
C GLY A 47 14.78 1.91 6.83
N LYS A 48 14.30 0.67 6.88
CA LYS A 48 13.87 -0.08 5.69
C LYS A 48 12.82 0.69 4.90
N ASN A 49 12.94 0.70 3.57
CA ASN A 49 11.90 1.13 2.67
C ASN A 49 11.06 -0.09 2.25
N LEU A 50 10.15 -0.52 3.12
CA LEU A 50 9.17 -1.55 2.76
C LEU A 50 8.14 -0.92 1.84
N SER A 51 8.10 -1.36 0.59
CA SER A 51 7.18 -0.81 -0.41
C SER A 51 6.36 -1.93 -1.03
N ASP A 52 5.10 -1.66 -1.29
CA ASP A 52 4.19 -2.49 -2.08
C ASP A 52 3.90 -1.89 -3.46
N THR A 53 4.56 -0.76 -3.79
CA THR A 53 4.46 -0.07 -5.08
C THR A 53 5.76 -0.08 -5.90
N LYS A 54 6.77 -0.82 -5.46
CA LYS A 54 8.10 -0.86 -6.09
C LYS A 54 8.78 0.52 -6.15
N ALA A 55 8.45 1.41 -5.22
CA ALA A 55 8.96 2.77 -5.19
C ALA A 55 10.18 2.90 -4.27
N GLY A 56 11.28 3.39 -4.83
CA GLY A 56 12.38 3.94 -4.06
C GLY A 56 11.99 5.26 -3.39
N ARG A 57 12.85 5.77 -2.53
CA ARG A 57 12.66 7.08 -1.89
C ARG A 57 13.96 7.86 -1.83
N GLU A 58 13.80 9.17 -1.70
CA GLU A 58 14.92 10.11 -1.66
C GLU A 58 14.66 11.19 -0.63
N CYS A 59 15.73 11.69 -0.02
CA CYS A 59 15.67 12.93 0.75
C CYS A 59 16.97 13.72 0.58
N VAL A 60 16.84 15.03 0.72
CA VAL A 60 17.97 15.94 0.90
C VAL A 60 17.96 16.37 2.36
N VAL A 61 19.10 16.23 3.02
CA VAL A 61 19.27 16.66 4.40
C VAL A 61 19.83 18.08 4.39
N GLU A 62 19.16 18.98 5.10
CA GLU A 62 19.60 20.36 5.25
C GLU A 62 20.06 20.63 6.70
N PHE A 63 21.21 21.28 6.81
CA PHE A 63 21.74 21.77 8.07
C PHE A 63 21.51 23.27 8.19
N THR A 64 21.10 23.71 9.36
CA THR A 64 21.06 25.14 9.69
C THR A 64 22.18 25.47 10.66
N VAL A 65 23.05 26.38 10.24
CA VAL A 65 24.18 26.83 11.05
C VAL A 65 23.72 27.87 12.08
N LYS A 66 24.08 27.62 13.35
CA LYS A 66 23.74 28.47 14.49
C LYS A 66 24.18 29.93 14.24
N ASP A 67 23.39 30.86 14.75
CA ASP A 67 23.61 32.29 14.70
C ASP A 67 23.70 32.94 13.29
N SER A 68 23.86 32.15 12.24
CA SER A 68 23.94 32.65 10.86
C SER A 68 22.68 32.44 10.04
N GLY A 69 21.83 31.47 10.42
CA GLY A 69 20.66 31.05 9.65
C GLY A 69 20.99 30.51 8.25
N ARG A 70 22.26 30.22 7.96
CA ARG A 70 22.65 29.63 6.67
C ARG A 70 22.30 28.18 6.63
N SER A 71 21.67 27.75 5.55
CA SER A 71 21.41 26.33 5.26
C SER A 71 22.49 25.76 4.33
N ILE A 72 22.87 24.54 4.60
CA ILE A 72 23.77 23.73 3.78
C ILE A 72 23.07 22.41 3.49
N ALA A 73 22.84 22.12 2.21
CA ALA A 73 22.27 20.86 1.78
C ALA A 73 23.37 19.82 1.54
N LEU A 74 23.19 18.62 2.05
CA LEU A 74 24.01 17.47 1.69
C LEU A 74 23.59 16.88 0.34
N PRO A 75 24.42 16.05 -0.28
CA PRO A 75 23.99 15.22 -1.41
C PRO A 75 22.76 14.39 -1.04
N ALA A 76 21.88 14.19 -2.02
CA ALA A 76 20.66 13.40 -1.82
C ALA A 76 20.96 11.98 -1.34
N ILE A 77 20.24 11.53 -0.33
CA ILE A 77 20.23 10.15 0.12
C ILE A 77 19.14 9.43 -0.64
N THR A 78 19.50 8.52 -1.54
CA THR A 78 18.56 7.67 -2.28
C THR A 78 18.52 6.27 -1.67
N GLN A 79 17.34 5.69 -1.58
CA GLN A 79 17.14 4.33 -1.09
C GLN A 79 16.20 3.57 -2.00
N ASP A 80 16.64 2.39 -2.47
CA ASP A 80 15.76 1.44 -3.12
C ASP A 80 14.74 0.86 -2.15
N PHE A 81 13.79 0.11 -2.69
CA PHE A 81 12.77 -0.56 -1.91
C PHE A 81 13.14 -2.01 -1.56
N VAL A 82 12.50 -2.52 -0.54
CA VAL A 82 12.42 -3.95 -0.21
C VAL A 82 10.96 -4.35 -0.35
N PRO A 83 10.65 -5.49 -1.00
CA PRO A 83 9.27 -5.98 -1.07
C PRO A 83 8.62 -6.04 0.30
N ALA A 84 7.42 -5.52 0.42
CA ALA A 84 6.67 -5.57 1.68
C ALA A 84 6.23 -7.00 2.02
N GLY A 85 6.11 -7.87 1.02
CA GLY A 85 5.60 -9.25 1.18
C GLY A 85 4.11 -9.29 1.48
N GLY A 86 3.39 -8.23 1.16
CA GLY A 86 1.94 -8.08 1.34
C GLY A 86 1.46 -6.70 0.88
N ILE A 87 0.19 -6.42 1.12
CA ILE A 87 -0.47 -5.16 0.77
C ILE A 87 -0.35 -4.18 1.94
N VAL A 88 0.15 -2.97 1.68
CA VAL A 88 0.37 -1.90 2.68
C VAL A 88 -0.39 -0.64 2.33
N THR A 89 -0.60 -0.36 1.03
CA THR A 89 -1.20 0.88 0.53
C THR A 89 -2.31 0.63 -0.47
N GLY A 90 -3.18 1.61 -0.70
CA GLY A 90 -4.19 1.57 -1.76
C GLY A 90 -3.57 1.41 -3.15
N PRO A 91 -2.58 2.21 -3.54
CA PRO A 91 -1.85 2.02 -4.79
C PRO A 91 -1.22 0.63 -4.93
N GLY A 92 -0.61 0.09 -3.88
CA GLY A 92 -0.06 -1.28 -3.89
C GLY A 92 -1.15 -2.34 -4.06
N PHE A 93 -2.30 -2.15 -3.43
CA PHE A 93 -3.46 -3.03 -3.59
C PHE A 93 -3.96 -3.03 -5.05
N LYS A 94 -4.06 -1.84 -5.67
CA LYS A 94 -4.39 -1.72 -7.09
C LYS A 94 -3.37 -2.43 -7.98
N MET A 95 -2.08 -2.20 -7.78
CA MET A 95 -1.03 -2.85 -8.57
C MET A 95 -1.07 -4.38 -8.44
N PHE A 96 -1.36 -4.91 -7.25
CA PHE A 96 -1.57 -6.34 -7.06
C PHE A 96 -2.77 -6.85 -7.88
N ALA A 97 -3.91 -6.16 -7.82
CA ALA A 97 -5.12 -6.54 -8.56
C ALA A 97 -4.88 -6.58 -10.07
N GLU A 98 -4.21 -5.58 -10.61
CA GLU A 98 -3.84 -5.49 -12.03
C GLU A 98 -2.87 -6.61 -12.43
N ALA A 99 -1.82 -6.85 -11.63
CA ALA A 99 -0.85 -7.92 -11.88
C ALA A 99 -1.51 -9.31 -11.83
N TRP A 100 -2.38 -9.56 -10.84
CA TRP A 100 -3.16 -10.80 -10.78
C TRP A 100 -3.96 -11.02 -12.06
N ASN A 101 -4.75 -10.02 -12.46
CA ASN A 101 -5.64 -10.12 -13.62
C ASN A 101 -4.86 -10.30 -14.93
N ALA A 102 -3.70 -9.66 -15.06
CA ALA A 102 -2.81 -9.79 -16.22
C ALA A 102 -2.02 -11.11 -16.24
N GLY A 103 -1.96 -11.84 -15.13
CA GLY A 103 -1.12 -13.03 -14.99
C GLY A 103 0.38 -12.72 -14.89
N GLU A 104 0.69 -11.53 -14.39
CA GLU A 104 2.06 -11.09 -14.13
C GLU A 104 2.62 -11.69 -12.84
N ASP A 105 3.91 -11.47 -12.60
CA ASP A 105 4.58 -11.88 -11.36
C ASP A 105 4.04 -11.12 -10.15
N ILE A 106 3.46 -11.87 -9.21
CA ILE A 106 2.87 -11.37 -7.96
C ILE A 106 3.72 -11.66 -6.73
N SER A 107 4.90 -12.28 -6.89
CA SER A 107 5.80 -12.65 -5.78
C SER A 107 6.15 -11.48 -4.88
N TYR A 108 6.01 -10.27 -5.38
CA TYR A 108 6.24 -9.03 -4.68
C TYR A 108 5.26 -8.78 -3.50
N TRP A 109 4.00 -9.23 -3.65
CA TRP A 109 2.93 -9.04 -2.66
C TRP A 109 2.53 -10.32 -1.94
N THR A 110 3.14 -11.43 -2.31
CA THR A 110 2.72 -12.75 -1.84
C THR A 110 3.81 -13.47 -1.09
N THR A 111 3.38 -14.41 -0.25
CA THR A 111 4.24 -15.42 0.33
C THR A 111 3.74 -16.80 -0.10
N GLU A 112 4.63 -17.76 -0.19
CA GLU A 112 4.23 -19.15 -0.43
C GLU A 112 3.76 -19.79 0.88
N ASN A 113 2.70 -20.57 0.80
CA ASN A 113 2.26 -21.47 1.86
C ASN A 113 1.93 -22.86 1.29
N GLU A 114 1.61 -23.80 2.16
CA GLU A 114 1.25 -25.18 1.75
C GLU A 114 0.01 -25.25 0.84
N GLY A 115 -0.79 -24.19 0.77
CA GLY A 115 -2.02 -24.10 -0.05
C GLY A 115 -1.85 -23.26 -1.33
N GLY A 116 -0.61 -22.80 -1.66
CA GLY A 116 -0.36 -21.97 -2.83
C GLY A 116 -0.11 -20.49 -2.49
N VAL A 117 -0.72 -19.58 -3.24
CA VAL A 117 -0.53 -18.13 -3.06
C VAL A 117 -1.19 -17.62 -1.77
N LEU A 118 -0.43 -16.94 -0.94
CA LEU A 118 -0.93 -16.22 0.24
C LEU A 118 -0.66 -14.73 0.09
N VAL A 119 -1.71 -13.93 0.16
CA VAL A 119 -1.68 -12.46 0.20
C VAL A 119 -2.07 -12.00 1.60
N ASN A 120 -1.26 -11.20 2.24
CA ASN A 120 -1.57 -10.58 3.53
C ASN A 120 -1.74 -9.07 3.37
N VAL A 121 -2.76 -8.52 4.01
CA VAL A 121 -2.84 -7.07 4.29
C VAL A 121 -2.03 -6.81 5.56
N LEU A 122 -1.16 -5.80 5.52
CA LEU A 122 -0.19 -5.52 6.58
C LEU A 122 -0.46 -4.21 7.34
N SER A 123 -1.41 -3.41 6.86
CA SER A 123 -1.85 -2.16 7.47
C SER A 123 -3.23 -1.78 6.96
N ASP A 124 -3.84 -0.73 7.53
CA ASP A 124 -5.04 -0.11 6.94
C ASP A 124 -4.75 0.36 5.51
N ILE A 125 -5.66 0.07 4.60
CA ILE A 125 -5.54 0.38 3.18
C ILE A 125 -6.34 1.64 2.86
N ASN A 126 -5.65 2.76 2.67
CA ASN A 126 -6.27 4.01 2.25
C ASN A 126 -6.41 4.04 0.72
N MET A 127 -7.64 4.03 0.23
CA MET A 127 -7.97 4.00 -1.21
C MET A 127 -8.18 5.40 -1.81
N SER A 128 -7.98 6.49 -1.06
CA SER A 128 -8.25 7.86 -1.54
C SER A 128 -7.43 8.28 -2.76
N GLU A 129 -6.26 7.66 -2.95
CA GLU A 129 -5.38 7.90 -4.11
C GLU A 129 -5.64 6.94 -5.29
N VAL A 130 -6.59 6.02 -5.14
CA VAL A 130 -6.95 5.05 -6.17
C VAL A 130 -8.14 5.58 -6.96
N GLU A 131 -7.86 6.27 -8.07
CA GLU A 131 -8.89 6.89 -8.92
C GLU A 131 -9.80 5.86 -9.61
N THR A 132 -9.23 4.72 -10.02
CA THR A 132 -9.98 3.63 -10.68
C THR A 132 -9.61 2.31 -10.05
N TRP A 133 -10.62 1.49 -9.78
CA TRP A 133 -10.44 0.15 -9.22
C TRP A 133 -10.84 -0.92 -10.24
N THR A 134 -9.97 -1.92 -10.41
CA THR A 134 -10.29 -3.14 -11.16
C THR A 134 -10.39 -4.29 -10.16
N PRO A 135 -11.54 -4.96 -10.06
CA PRO A 135 -11.72 -6.07 -9.13
C PRO A 135 -10.68 -7.17 -9.30
N ILE A 136 -10.24 -7.76 -8.20
CA ILE A 136 -9.33 -8.90 -8.22
C ILE A 136 -10.05 -10.14 -8.74
N GLY A 137 -9.48 -10.77 -9.75
CA GLY A 137 -10.06 -11.95 -10.39
C GLY A 137 -11.15 -11.63 -11.42
N THR A 138 -11.09 -12.30 -12.53
CA THR A 138 -12.06 -12.26 -13.63
C THR A 138 -12.67 -13.63 -13.87
N ALA A 139 -13.74 -13.73 -14.68
CA ALA A 139 -14.31 -15.02 -15.05
C ALA A 139 -13.28 -15.94 -15.73
N ALA A 140 -12.36 -15.39 -16.52
CA ALA A 140 -11.31 -16.13 -17.18
C ALA A 140 -10.12 -16.49 -16.27
N ARG A 141 -9.89 -15.68 -15.24
CA ARG A 141 -8.80 -15.84 -14.26
C ARG A 141 -9.32 -15.47 -12.86
N PRO A 142 -10.10 -16.34 -12.23
CA PRO A 142 -10.58 -16.10 -10.87
C PRO A 142 -9.41 -15.96 -9.90
N PHE A 143 -9.63 -15.27 -8.80
CA PHE A 143 -8.67 -15.30 -7.70
C PHE A 143 -8.69 -16.74 -7.10
N ASP A 144 -7.51 -17.36 -7.06
CA ASP A 144 -7.35 -18.74 -6.59
C ASP A 144 -6.17 -18.81 -5.62
N GLY A 145 -6.39 -18.38 -4.39
CA GLY A 145 -5.40 -18.29 -3.33
C GLY A 145 -6.05 -17.98 -2.00
N VAL A 146 -5.23 -17.66 -1.00
CA VAL A 146 -5.67 -17.19 0.30
C VAL A 146 -5.40 -15.70 0.40
N PHE A 147 -6.43 -14.90 0.60
CA PHE A 147 -6.34 -13.47 0.87
C PHE A 147 -6.76 -13.19 2.33
N ARG A 148 -5.85 -12.65 3.13
CA ARG A 148 -6.07 -12.32 4.53
C ARG A 148 -6.05 -10.81 4.74
N GLY A 149 -7.20 -10.25 5.09
CA GLY A 149 -7.33 -8.86 5.52
C GLY A 149 -6.70 -8.58 6.88
N ASN A 150 -6.52 -9.63 7.71
CA ASN A 150 -5.94 -9.55 9.06
C ASN A 150 -6.64 -8.54 9.99
N GLY A 151 -7.90 -8.20 9.71
CA GLY A 151 -8.67 -7.21 10.46
C GLY A 151 -8.29 -5.75 10.19
N TRP A 152 -7.39 -5.48 9.24
CA TRP A 152 -7.11 -4.14 8.77
C TRP A 152 -8.28 -3.57 7.95
N LEU A 153 -8.41 -2.26 7.97
CA LEU A 153 -9.52 -1.56 7.33
C LEU A 153 -9.19 -1.17 5.89
N VAL A 154 -10.15 -1.35 4.99
CA VAL A 154 -10.18 -0.67 3.69
C VAL A 154 -10.92 0.63 3.88
N LYS A 155 -10.25 1.77 3.66
CA LYS A 155 -10.72 3.12 3.97
C LYS A 155 -10.81 4.02 2.75
N ALA A 156 -11.68 5.02 2.84
CA ALA A 156 -11.81 6.10 1.87
C ALA A 156 -12.03 5.63 0.43
N TRP A 157 -12.58 4.44 0.25
CA TRP A 157 -12.88 3.88 -1.06
C TRP A 157 -14.22 4.38 -1.58
N LYS A 158 -14.19 4.97 -2.77
CA LYS A 158 -15.39 5.38 -3.51
C LYS A 158 -15.36 4.67 -4.84
N GLY A 159 -16.18 3.65 -4.99
CA GLY A 159 -16.13 2.75 -6.15
C GLY A 159 -17.48 2.38 -6.71
N ASP A 160 -17.43 1.72 -7.84
CA ASP A 160 -18.58 1.18 -8.58
C ASP A 160 -18.41 -0.33 -8.89
N ALA A 161 -17.42 -0.96 -8.27
CA ALA A 161 -17.10 -2.36 -8.48
C ALA A 161 -16.72 -3.03 -7.15
N SER A 162 -16.85 -4.35 -7.07
CA SER A 162 -16.45 -5.17 -5.91
C SER A 162 -14.95 -5.15 -5.68
N LEU A 163 -14.48 -5.48 -4.48
CA LEU A 163 -13.04 -5.73 -4.24
C LEU A 163 -12.54 -6.93 -5.06
N PHE A 164 -13.29 -8.01 -5.04
CA PHE A 164 -13.06 -9.19 -5.88
C PHE A 164 -14.14 -9.32 -6.95
N GLY A 165 -13.74 -9.48 -8.20
CA GLY A 165 -14.68 -9.77 -9.29
C GLY A 165 -15.13 -11.22 -9.22
N HIS A 166 -14.18 -12.15 -9.27
CA HIS A 166 -14.43 -13.58 -9.21
C HIS A 166 -13.48 -14.25 -8.22
N VAL A 167 -14.03 -14.95 -7.25
CA VAL A 167 -13.31 -15.78 -6.28
C VAL A 167 -13.48 -17.25 -6.70
N GLY A 168 -12.36 -17.93 -6.97
CA GLY A 168 -12.33 -19.31 -7.45
C GLY A 168 -12.69 -20.33 -6.35
N ALA A 169 -13.02 -21.54 -6.75
CA ALA A 169 -13.48 -22.59 -5.83
C ALA A 169 -12.42 -23.05 -4.81
N GLY A 170 -11.13 -22.87 -5.12
CA GLY A 170 -10.02 -23.16 -4.20
C GLY A 170 -9.62 -21.98 -3.30
N ALA A 171 -10.20 -20.81 -3.53
CA ALA A 171 -9.80 -19.60 -2.84
C ALA A 171 -10.46 -19.42 -1.47
N THR A 172 -9.76 -18.71 -0.60
CA THR A 172 -10.29 -18.18 0.66
C THR A 172 -10.02 -16.68 0.74
N VAL A 173 -11.06 -15.90 0.99
CA VAL A 173 -10.98 -14.46 1.28
C VAL A 173 -11.49 -14.26 2.70
N GLN A 174 -10.63 -13.74 3.58
CA GLN A 174 -10.97 -13.67 4.99
C GLN A 174 -10.53 -12.38 5.68
N ASP A 175 -11.21 -12.03 6.76
CA ASP A 175 -10.84 -10.96 7.71
C ASP A 175 -10.70 -9.57 7.05
N ILE A 176 -11.51 -9.27 6.02
CA ILE A 176 -11.57 -7.97 5.36
C ILE A 176 -12.67 -7.14 6.01
N ILE A 177 -12.34 -5.91 6.38
CA ILE A 177 -13.30 -4.93 6.89
C ILE A 177 -13.29 -3.72 5.96
N VAL A 178 -14.43 -3.45 5.31
CA VAL A 178 -14.62 -2.21 4.54
C VAL A 178 -15.25 -1.18 5.46
N ASP A 179 -14.54 -0.06 5.67
CA ASP A 179 -14.89 0.94 6.68
C ASP A 179 -16.10 1.79 6.30
N GLU A 180 -16.69 2.45 7.28
CA GLU A 180 -17.89 3.30 7.12
C GLU A 180 -17.64 4.59 6.32
N ASP A 181 -16.38 5.00 6.15
CA ASP A 181 -16.00 6.12 5.30
C ASP A 181 -15.94 5.76 3.80
N CYS A 182 -16.16 4.48 3.48
CA CYS A 182 -16.27 3.99 2.12
C CYS A 182 -17.70 4.14 1.56
N SER A 183 -17.80 4.25 0.24
CA SER A 183 -19.10 4.23 -0.44
C SER A 183 -19.03 3.53 -1.78
N MET A 184 -20.06 2.76 -2.10
CA MET A 184 -20.21 2.07 -3.37
C MET A 184 -21.48 2.58 -4.07
N SER A 185 -21.33 2.94 -5.35
CA SER A 185 -22.47 3.39 -6.15
C SER A 185 -22.50 2.66 -7.49
N PHE A 186 -23.54 1.88 -7.69
CA PHE A 186 -23.76 1.16 -8.93
C PHE A 186 -24.80 1.91 -9.77
N SER A 187 -24.42 2.33 -10.99
CA SER A 187 -25.29 3.08 -11.88
C SER A 187 -24.96 2.78 -13.35
N GLY A 188 -25.86 3.18 -14.27
CA GLY A 188 -25.65 3.06 -15.69
C GLY A 188 -26.30 1.85 -16.33
N SER A 189 -25.85 1.47 -17.54
CA SER A 189 -26.47 0.39 -18.31
C SER A 189 -25.72 -0.93 -18.14
N VAL A 190 -26.45 -1.96 -17.73
CA VAL A 190 -25.96 -3.33 -17.61
C VAL A 190 -26.50 -4.16 -18.77
N THR A 191 -25.64 -4.45 -19.75
CA THR A 191 -25.99 -5.15 -21.00
C THR A 191 -25.56 -6.62 -21.01
N SER A 192 -24.82 -7.06 -20.02
CA SER A 192 -24.40 -8.45 -19.80
C SER A 192 -24.70 -8.87 -18.37
N GLU A 193 -24.77 -10.15 -18.13
CA GLU A 193 -24.92 -10.71 -16.78
C GLU A 193 -23.85 -10.14 -15.85
N SER A 194 -24.29 -9.56 -14.73
CA SER A 194 -23.41 -8.84 -13.81
C SER A 194 -23.84 -9.01 -12.36
N TRP A 195 -22.87 -9.23 -11.50
CA TRP A 195 -23.05 -9.48 -10.09
C TRP A 195 -22.25 -8.48 -9.28
N PHE A 196 -22.89 -7.84 -8.34
CA PHE A 196 -22.35 -6.78 -7.53
C PHE A 196 -22.43 -7.11 -6.04
N GLY A 197 -21.30 -7.01 -5.36
CA GLY A 197 -21.18 -7.07 -3.90
C GLY A 197 -20.03 -6.20 -3.48
N VAL A 198 -19.93 -5.80 -2.23
CA VAL A 198 -18.81 -4.95 -1.78
C VAL A 198 -17.51 -5.76 -1.75
N ILE A 199 -17.56 -6.94 -1.16
CA ILE A 199 -16.38 -7.82 -1.05
C ILE A 199 -16.15 -8.58 -2.36
N ALA A 200 -17.17 -9.28 -2.88
CA ALA A 200 -17.04 -10.05 -4.11
C ALA A 200 -18.30 -9.95 -4.97
N GLY A 201 -18.11 -9.89 -6.30
CA GLY A 201 -19.20 -9.99 -7.25
C GLY A 201 -19.67 -11.43 -7.39
N VAL A 202 -18.75 -12.35 -7.65
CA VAL A 202 -19.03 -13.81 -7.78
C VAL A 202 -18.05 -14.58 -6.90
N SER A 203 -18.55 -15.50 -6.10
CA SER A 203 -17.70 -16.39 -5.31
C SER A 203 -18.11 -17.83 -5.47
N TYR A 204 -17.15 -18.68 -5.81
CA TYR A 204 -17.22 -20.14 -5.72
C TYR A 204 -16.36 -20.68 -4.58
N GLY A 205 -15.54 -19.83 -3.96
CA GLY A 205 -14.67 -20.12 -2.84
C GLY A 205 -15.28 -19.74 -1.49
N VAL A 206 -14.43 -19.66 -0.48
CA VAL A 206 -14.82 -19.31 0.88
C VAL A 206 -14.63 -17.81 1.10
N ILE A 207 -15.66 -17.13 1.62
CA ILE A 207 -15.57 -15.77 2.16
C ILE A 207 -15.97 -15.87 3.62
N GLU A 208 -15.05 -15.50 4.53
CA GLU A 208 -15.28 -15.65 5.96
C GLU A 208 -14.76 -14.46 6.76
N ASN A 209 -15.42 -14.16 7.88
CA ASN A 209 -15.07 -13.07 8.80
C ASN A 209 -14.91 -11.71 8.10
N CYS A 210 -15.59 -11.48 6.97
CA CYS A 210 -15.57 -10.22 6.25
C CYS A 210 -16.72 -9.34 6.71
N GLU A 211 -16.48 -8.04 6.81
CA GLU A 211 -17.46 -7.05 7.24
C GLU A 211 -17.55 -5.90 6.24
N ASN A 212 -18.76 -5.54 5.85
CA ASN A 212 -19.03 -4.33 5.07
C ASN A 212 -19.75 -3.31 5.93
N ARG A 213 -19.13 -2.14 6.14
CA ARG A 213 -19.70 -0.96 6.77
C ARG A 213 -19.96 0.17 5.78
N ALA A 214 -19.52 0.01 4.52
CA ALA A 214 -19.69 1.03 3.49
C ALA A 214 -21.16 1.27 3.16
N ALA A 215 -21.46 2.52 2.81
CA ALA A 215 -22.75 2.86 2.21
C ALA A 215 -22.82 2.29 0.79
N VAL A 216 -23.93 1.60 0.46
CA VAL A 216 -24.16 1.04 -0.87
C VAL A 216 -25.39 1.68 -1.49
N ALA A 217 -25.23 2.26 -2.68
CA ALA A 217 -26.32 2.85 -3.46
C ALA A 217 -26.42 2.18 -4.82
N VAL A 218 -27.65 1.99 -5.29
CA VAL A 218 -27.96 1.56 -6.65
C VAL A 218 -28.89 2.61 -7.25
N GLU A 219 -28.38 3.38 -8.20
CA GLU A 219 -29.10 4.53 -8.76
C GLU A 219 -29.12 4.46 -10.28
N ASN A 220 -30.32 4.71 -10.86
CA ASN A 220 -30.49 4.82 -12.32
C ASN A 220 -29.86 3.64 -13.10
N LEU A 221 -29.99 2.43 -12.57
CA LEU A 221 -29.49 1.24 -13.23
C LEU A 221 -30.49 0.79 -14.31
N ASP A 222 -30.07 0.78 -15.55
CA ASP A 222 -30.82 0.21 -16.67
C ASP A 222 -30.23 -1.16 -17.01
N ALA A 223 -30.90 -2.22 -16.56
CA ALA A 223 -30.44 -3.58 -16.75
C ALA A 223 -31.25 -4.28 -17.85
N SER A 224 -30.62 -4.58 -18.97
CA SER A 224 -31.18 -5.43 -20.03
C SER A 224 -30.73 -6.90 -19.90
N ALA A 225 -29.90 -7.22 -18.92
CA ALA A 225 -29.42 -8.57 -18.60
C ALA A 225 -29.65 -8.88 -17.13
N GLU A 226 -29.48 -10.17 -16.76
CA GLU A 226 -29.61 -10.61 -15.38
C GLU A 226 -28.56 -9.91 -14.49
N THR A 227 -29.03 -9.33 -13.39
CA THR A 227 -28.21 -8.52 -12.50
C THR A 227 -28.55 -8.87 -11.05
N GLY A 228 -27.53 -9.21 -10.27
CA GLY A 228 -27.69 -9.53 -8.86
C GLY A 228 -26.86 -8.61 -7.97
N PHE A 229 -27.40 -8.35 -6.78
CA PHE A 229 -26.74 -7.58 -5.74
C PHE A 229 -26.64 -8.43 -4.48
N GLY A 230 -25.42 -8.56 -3.95
CA GLY A 230 -25.15 -9.23 -2.68
C GLY A 230 -24.73 -8.25 -1.60
N GLY A 231 -24.99 -8.58 -0.34
CA GLY A 231 -24.62 -7.74 0.82
C GLY A 231 -23.15 -7.89 1.24
N ILE A 232 -22.45 -8.88 0.72
CA ILE A 232 -21.03 -9.17 1.00
C ILE A 232 -20.24 -9.22 -0.29
#